data_d0e7c1670e4c832b68025fdc6803279b
#
_entry.id   d0e7c1670e4c832b68025fdc6803279b
#
_cell.length_a   1.000
_cell.length_b   1.000
_cell.length_c   1.000
_cell.angle_alpha   90.00
_cell.angle_beta   90.00
_cell.angle_gamma   90.00
#
_symmetry.space_group_name_H-M   'P 1'
#
loop_
_entity.id
_entity.type
_entity.pdbx_description
1 polymer ?
#
loop_
_entity_poly.entity_id
_entity_poly.type
_entity_poly.pdbx_seq_one_letter_code
_entity_poly.pdbx_strand_id
1 'polypeptide(L)'
;MIPCVIFVLYLISSTNPDRFIQGIYLNSYQANKKSFLEKVFAYADSGYINTIVVDLKGDYGYLTYESEVDLVKELKAYRKYIELGDLIERCKEKNVKLIARIVCFRDSYLAHYEDCAIRDTAGKVWYDKTGIAWVNPYNKKVWRYLMSIVQELAKKGVRSFAFDYIRFPTDGNIAIISLTDVWGDRHEPIIGFLEEMRKRVDVEIGVCIFGYAVWYDLKTEGQELSRFGSVVDVVYPMLYPSHFHPRFKKEICEYWRNYWIYFDSVEEAFKKLPQNVKVIPFIQGFDLYVEEYNDDYIFAQILGAMNADADGIVIWNAASNYTNSLPSLARAHNLAQYRYVQNSLNIRRRELLHQYQEIIPSLSLSLKKNQKKNLTNPGPDNQFDSQPSKKIPKSLFPDQILLW
;
A
#
# COMPACT_ATOMS: atom_id res chain seq x y z
N MET A 1 10.12 35.10 6.78
CA MET A 1 9.05 34.11 6.51
C MET A 1 9.14 33.65 5.05
N ILE A 2 10.09 32.86 4.69
CA ILE A 2 10.18 32.09 3.46
C ILE A 2 11.25 31.02 3.69
N PRO A 3 10.93 29.87 4.24
CA PRO A 3 11.61 28.64 3.84
C PRO A 3 10.69 27.42 3.63
N CYS A 4 9.36 27.53 3.69
CA CYS A 4 8.49 26.36 3.57
C CYS A 4 8.13 25.91 2.13
N VAL A 5 8.38 26.73 1.13
CA VAL A 5 7.96 26.43 -0.26
C VAL A 5 8.99 25.62 -1.06
N ILE A 6 10.25 25.56 -0.61
CA ILE A 6 11.33 24.90 -1.39
C ILE A 6 11.43 23.39 -1.09
N PHE A 7 10.86 22.89 0.00
CA PHE A 7 10.98 21.48 0.39
C PHE A 7 9.99 20.51 -0.31
N VAL A 8 8.95 21.03 -0.94
CA VAL A 8 7.92 20.20 -1.60
C VAL A 8 8.36 19.70 -3.00
N LEU A 9 9.42 20.25 -3.57
CA LEU A 9 9.84 19.95 -4.95
C LEU A 9 10.91 18.87 -5.09
N TYR A 10 11.41 18.26 -4.03
CA TYR A 10 12.55 17.33 -4.10
C TYR A 10 12.22 15.84 -3.96
N LEU A 11 10.96 15.46 -3.73
CA LEU A 11 10.54 14.07 -3.66
C LEU A 11 9.55 13.76 -4.79
N ILE A 12 10.01 13.83 -6.03
CA ILE A 12 9.23 13.35 -7.16
C ILE A 12 9.78 11.96 -7.52
N SER A 13 9.24 10.95 -6.83
CA SER A 13 9.38 9.57 -7.27
C SER A 13 8.76 9.38 -8.65
N SER A 14 9.44 8.64 -9.49
CA SER A 14 8.99 8.24 -10.81
C SER A 14 7.99 7.07 -10.75
N THR A 15 6.97 7.14 -9.88
CA THR A 15 5.94 6.11 -9.85
C THR A 15 5.19 6.16 -11.17
N ASN A 16 5.39 5.12 -11.99
CA ASN A 16 4.52 4.87 -13.13
C ASN A 16 3.08 4.69 -12.58
N PRO A 17 2.09 5.51 -13.00
CA PRO A 17 0.73 5.39 -12.50
C PRO A 17 0.15 3.99 -12.68
N ASP A 18 0.61 3.24 -13.69
CA ASP A 18 0.22 1.84 -13.93
C ASP A 18 0.80 0.86 -12.89
N ARG A 19 1.77 1.28 -12.08
CA ARG A 19 2.39 0.46 -11.02
C ARG A 19 1.86 0.78 -9.62
N PHE A 20 1.28 1.95 -9.40
CA PHE A 20 0.74 2.34 -8.11
C PHE A 20 -0.55 1.57 -7.83
N ILE A 21 -0.59 0.79 -6.75
CA ILE A 21 -1.77 0.03 -6.37
C ILE A 21 -2.80 0.98 -5.76
N GLN A 22 -3.98 1.07 -6.39
CA GLN A 22 -5.15 1.76 -5.86
C GLN A 22 -6.24 0.73 -5.60
N GLY A 23 -6.36 0.31 -4.34
CA GLY A 23 -7.23 -0.79 -3.95
C GLY A 23 -8.37 -0.38 -3.02
N ILE A 24 -9.40 -1.22 -3.02
CA ILE A 24 -10.48 -1.21 -2.03
C ILE A 24 -10.69 -2.60 -1.46
N TYR A 25 -11.08 -2.66 -0.19
CA TYR A 25 -11.46 -3.91 0.47
C TYR A 25 -12.94 -4.25 0.20
N LEU A 26 -13.23 -5.50 -0.05
CA LEU A 26 -14.60 -6.01 -0.18
C LEU A 26 -14.83 -7.14 0.83
N ASN A 27 -15.84 -6.98 1.68
CA ASN A 27 -16.32 -8.12 2.47
C ASN A 27 -16.99 -9.16 1.55
N SER A 28 -17.09 -10.39 2.02
CA SER A 28 -17.60 -11.52 1.22
C SER A 28 -19.02 -11.32 0.70
N TYR A 29 -19.87 -10.63 1.46
CA TYR A 29 -21.26 -10.35 1.05
C TYR A 29 -21.30 -9.39 -0.14
N GLN A 30 -20.54 -8.31 -0.10
CA GLN A 30 -20.47 -7.36 -1.21
C GLN A 30 -19.71 -7.93 -2.41
N ALA A 31 -18.68 -8.73 -2.16
CA ALA A 31 -17.94 -9.42 -3.23
C ALA A 31 -18.79 -10.45 -4.00
N ASN A 32 -19.89 -10.94 -3.43
CA ASN A 32 -20.86 -11.80 -4.12
C ASN A 32 -21.99 -11.04 -4.84
N LYS A 33 -22.20 -9.78 -4.49
CA LYS A 33 -23.31 -8.99 -5.03
C LYS A 33 -22.99 -8.47 -6.41
N LYS A 34 -23.57 -9.09 -7.45
CA LYS A 34 -23.30 -8.76 -8.86
C LYS A 34 -23.40 -7.25 -9.16
N SER A 35 -24.47 -6.59 -8.71
CA SER A 35 -24.67 -5.17 -8.95
C SER A 35 -23.64 -4.27 -8.22
N PHE A 36 -23.05 -4.74 -7.12
CA PHE A 36 -21.98 -4.04 -6.43
C PHE A 36 -20.64 -4.24 -7.16
N LEU A 37 -20.33 -5.47 -7.56
CA LEU A 37 -19.13 -5.76 -8.36
C LEU A 37 -19.12 -5.01 -9.70
N GLU A 38 -20.28 -4.87 -10.35
CA GLU A 38 -20.39 -4.07 -11.58
C GLU A 38 -19.98 -2.60 -11.34
N LYS A 39 -20.40 -2.00 -10.20
CA LYS A 39 -19.97 -0.66 -9.82
C LYS A 39 -18.45 -0.61 -9.54
N VAL A 40 -17.93 -1.60 -8.84
CA VAL A 40 -16.49 -1.70 -8.55
C VAL A 40 -15.69 -1.80 -9.85
N PHE A 41 -16.11 -2.63 -10.80
CA PHE A 41 -15.45 -2.73 -12.09
C PHE A 41 -15.61 -1.49 -12.97
N ALA A 42 -16.72 -0.74 -12.85
CA ALA A 42 -16.84 0.55 -13.51
C ALA A 42 -15.84 1.59 -12.97
N TYR A 43 -15.49 1.53 -11.68
CA TYR A 43 -14.40 2.35 -11.14
C TYR A 43 -13.03 1.90 -11.65
N ALA A 44 -12.84 0.60 -11.87
CA ALA A 44 -11.62 0.09 -12.49
C ALA A 44 -11.52 0.55 -13.96
N ASP A 45 -12.60 0.46 -14.73
CA ASP A 45 -12.66 0.96 -16.10
C ASP A 45 -12.35 2.48 -16.19
N SER A 46 -12.66 3.24 -15.12
CA SER A 46 -12.31 4.67 -15.00
C SER A 46 -10.88 4.93 -14.51
N GLY A 47 -10.10 3.87 -14.20
CA GLY A 47 -8.75 3.96 -13.67
C GLY A 47 -8.66 4.35 -12.18
N TYR A 48 -9.79 4.48 -11.47
CA TYR A 48 -9.79 4.89 -10.06
C TYR A 48 -9.37 3.78 -9.11
N ILE A 49 -9.52 2.53 -9.51
CA ILE A 49 -8.98 1.37 -8.81
C ILE A 49 -8.37 0.38 -9.80
N ASN A 50 -7.38 -0.37 -9.36
CA ASN A 50 -6.79 -1.48 -10.11
C ASN A 50 -6.67 -2.75 -9.26
N THR A 51 -7.16 -2.72 -8.03
CA THR A 51 -6.97 -3.80 -7.06
C THR A 51 -8.19 -3.92 -6.15
N ILE A 52 -8.59 -5.14 -5.84
CA ILE A 52 -9.54 -5.45 -4.78
C ILE A 52 -8.93 -6.43 -3.78
N VAL A 53 -9.16 -6.17 -2.50
CA VAL A 53 -8.83 -7.09 -1.40
C VAL A 53 -10.12 -7.73 -0.93
N VAL A 54 -10.21 -9.06 -0.96
CA VAL A 54 -11.46 -9.79 -0.67
C VAL A 54 -11.25 -10.80 0.45
N ASP A 55 -12.17 -10.85 1.42
CA ASP A 55 -12.17 -11.89 2.45
C ASP A 55 -12.45 -13.26 1.85
N LEU A 56 -11.42 -14.09 1.71
CA LEU A 56 -11.57 -15.50 1.36
C LEU A 56 -11.53 -16.41 2.59
N LYS A 57 -10.94 -15.94 3.70
CA LYS A 57 -11.11 -16.51 5.04
C LYS A 57 -11.36 -15.39 6.03
N GLY A 58 -12.56 -15.34 6.60
CA GLY A 58 -13.04 -14.22 7.42
C GLY A 58 -12.68 -14.31 8.90
N ASP A 59 -13.10 -13.31 9.66
CA ASP A 59 -12.73 -13.08 11.07
C ASP A 59 -13.20 -14.16 12.04
N TYR A 60 -14.19 -14.98 11.67
CA TYR A 60 -14.68 -16.11 12.47
C TYR A 60 -13.92 -17.42 12.18
N GLY A 61 -13.06 -17.45 11.16
CA GLY A 61 -12.26 -18.61 10.77
C GLY A 61 -12.81 -19.43 9.62
N TYR A 62 -14.02 -19.14 9.11
CA TYR A 62 -14.55 -19.87 7.95
C TYR A 62 -14.14 -19.24 6.62
N LEU A 63 -14.05 -20.09 5.60
CA LEU A 63 -13.85 -19.68 4.22
C LEU A 63 -15.17 -19.16 3.63
N THR A 64 -15.06 -18.22 2.71
CA THR A 64 -16.21 -17.56 2.07
C THR A 64 -16.60 -18.16 0.73
N TYR A 65 -15.92 -19.23 0.32
CA TYR A 65 -16.14 -20.00 -0.88
C TYR A 65 -16.19 -21.50 -0.55
N GLU A 66 -16.66 -22.33 -1.47
CA GLU A 66 -16.68 -23.79 -1.34
C GLU A 66 -15.27 -24.36 -1.52
N SER A 67 -14.74 -24.98 -0.45
CA SER A 67 -13.38 -25.52 -0.40
C SER A 67 -13.34 -27.02 -0.56
N GLU A 68 -12.28 -27.51 -1.21
CA GLU A 68 -11.99 -28.93 -1.36
C GLU A 68 -11.01 -29.46 -0.27
N VAL A 69 -10.50 -28.58 0.62
CA VAL A 69 -9.61 -28.98 1.71
C VAL A 69 -10.35 -29.86 2.71
N ASP A 70 -9.85 -31.10 2.93
CA ASP A 70 -10.52 -32.11 3.77
C ASP A 70 -10.86 -31.61 5.16
N LEU A 71 -9.89 -30.97 5.85
CA LEU A 71 -10.11 -30.44 7.21
C LEU A 71 -11.12 -29.28 7.23
N VAL A 72 -11.20 -28.46 6.17
CA VAL A 72 -12.23 -27.42 6.04
C VAL A 72 -13.62 -28.06 5.94
N LYS A 73 -13.75 -29.15 5.17
CA LYS A 73 -15.00 -29.91 5.03
C LYS A 73 -15.39 -30.59 6.34
N GLU A 74 -14.44 -31.24 7.01
CA GLU A 74 -14.64 -31.92 8.29
C GLU A 74 -15.17 -30.92 9.35
N LEU A 75 -14.51 -29.76 9.47
CA LEU A 75 -14.89 -28.69 10.40
C LEU A 75 -16.14 -27.93 9.96
N LYS A 76 -16.64 -28.15 8.75
CA LYS A 76 -17.70 -27.34 8.13
C LYS A 76 -17.34 -25.83 8.17
N ALA A 77 -16.07 -25.52 8.04
CA ALA A 77 -15.48 -24.19 8.18
C ALA A 77 -15.54 -23.43 6.85
N TYR A 78 -16.69 -23.45 6.17
CA TYR A 78 -16.92 -22.64 4.97
C TYR A 78 -18.38 -22.21 4.85
N ARG A 79 -18.56 -21.13 4.11
CA ARG A 79 -19.87 -20.60 3.67
C ARG A 79 -19.73 -20.19 2.21
N LYS A 80 -20.54 -20.74 1.34
CA LYS A 80 -20.51 -20.42 -0.09
C LYS A 80 -21.15 -19.04 -0.34
N TYR A 81 -20.43 -17.98 0.04
CA TYR A 81 -20.83 -16.61 -0.27
C TYR A 81 -20.30 -16.17 -1.62
N ILE A 82 -19.13 -16.62 -2.04
CA ILE A 82 -18.43 -16.19 -3.24
C ILE A 82 -18.31 -17.35 -4.23
N GLU A 83 -18.74 -17.12 -5.47
CA GLU A 83 -18.40 -17.95 -6.61
C GLU A 83 -16.97 -17.58 -7.06
N LEU A 84 -15.98 -18.23 -6.44
CA LEU A 84 -14.57 -17.82 -6.54
C LEU A 84 -14.06 -17.86 -8.00
N GLY A 85 -14.47 -18.84 -8.80
CA GLY A 85 -14.07 -18.93 -10.20
C GLY A 85 -14.54 -17.72 -11.02
N ASP A 86 -15.82 -17.35 -10.88
CA ASP A 86 -16.40 -16.18 -11.54
C ASP A 86 -15.68 -14.88 -11.11
N LEU A 87 -15.42 -14.71 -9.82
CA LEU A 87 -14.71 -13.54 -9.32
C LEU A 87 -13.29 -13.42 -9.92
N ILE A 88 -12.54 -14.54 -9.96
CA ILE A 88 -11.18 -14.56 -10.53
C ILE A 88 -11.21 -14.22 -12.02
N GLU A 89 -12.15 -14.80 -12.77
CA GLU A 89 -12.27 -14.55 -14.21
C GLU A 89 -12.62 -13.10 -14.51
N ARG A 90 -13.60 -12.54 -13.81
CA ARG A 90 -14.00 -11.13 -13.94
C ARG A 90 -12.85 -10.15 -13.57
N CYS A 91 -12.09 -10.46 -12.54
CA CYS A 91 -10.91 -9.68 -12.20
C CYS A 91 -9.86 -9.69 -13.33
N LYS A 92 -9.63 -10.84 -13.97
CA LYS A 92 -8.73 -10.96 -15.12
C LYS A 92 -9.24 -10.16 -16.32
N GLU A 93 -10.52 -10.31 -16.67
CA GLU A 93 -11.14 -9.58 -17.79
C GLU A 93 -11.04 -8.07 -17.63
N LYS A 94 -11.17 -7.59 -16.39
CA LYS A 94 -11.12 -6.16 -16.05
C LYS A 94 -9.72 -5.65 -15.69
N ASN A 95 -8.69 -6.49 -15.79
CA ASN A 95 -7.32 -6.18 -15.39
C ASN A 95 -7.23 -5.64 -13.94
N VAL A 96 -8.04 -6.22 -13.04
CA VAL A 96 -8.07 -5.89 -11.62
C VAL A 96 -7.32 -6.94 -10.84
N LYS A 97 -6.35 -6.54 -10.04
CA LYS A 97 -5.61 -7.44 -9.16
C LYS A 97 -6.52 -7.91 -8.01
N LEU A 98 -6.64 -9.23 -7.85
CA LEU A 98 -7.31 -9.85 -6.71
C LEU A 98 -6.30 -10.18 -5.62
N ILE A 99 -6.48 -9.62 -4.43
CA ILE A 99 -5.73 -9.97 -3.23
C ILE A 99 -6.66 -10.73 -2.28
N ALA A 100 -6.32 -11.97 -1.96
CA ALA A 100 -7.05 -12.78 -1.00
C ALA A 100 -6.67 -12.38 0.44
N ARG A 101 -7.60 -11.81 1.20
CA ARG A 101 -7.39 -11.63 2.64
C ARG A 101 -7.68 -12.95 3.36
N ILE A 102 -6.72 -13.41 4.16
CA ILE A 102 -6.77 -14.63 4.95
C ILE A 102 -6.53 -14.27 6.42
N VAL A 103 -7.56 -14.41 7.24
CA VAL A 103 -7.43 -14.29 8.70
C VAL A 103 -6.71 -15.53 9.23
N CYS A 104 -5.55 -15.35 9.84
CA CYS A 104 -4.67 -16.46 10.20
C CYS A 104 -5.03 -17.10 11.55
N PHE A 105 -4.75 -16.42 12.65
CA PHE A 105 -4.77 -17.05 13.97
C PHE A 105 -6.04 -16.76 14.79
N ARG A 106 -6.94 -15.95 14.31
CA ARG A 106 -8.27 -15.71 14.84
C ARG A 106 -9.25 -16.65 14.16
N ASP A 107 -9.53 -17.82 14.77
CA ASP A 107 -10.27 -18.90 14.10
C ASP A 107 -11.03 -19.76 15.10
N SER A 108 -12.34 -19.56 15.21
CA SER A 108 -13.20 -20.32 16.12
C SER A 108 -13.48 -21.75 15.62
N TYR A 109 -13.34 -22.04 14.34
CA TYR A 109 -13.54 -23.40 13.82
C TYR A 109 -12.35 -24.28 14.15
N LEU A 110 -11.16 -23.86 13.76
CA LEU A 110 -9.94 -24.64 13.99
C LEU A 110 -9.55 -24.70 15.48
N ALA A 111 -9.89 -23.67 16.27
CA ALA A 111 -9.60 -23.66 17.70
C ALA A 111 -10.29 -24.80 18.47
N HIS A 112 -11.40 -25.35 17.95
CA HIS A 112 -12.08 -26.49 18.56
C HIS A 112 -11.60 -27.85 18.01
N TYR A 113 -10.60 -27.85 17.17
CA TYR A 113 -10.02 -29.05 16.62
C TYR A 113 -8.74 -29.44 17.40
N GLU A 114 -8.75 -30.61 18.00
CA GLU A 114 -7.62 -31.17 18.77
C GLU A 114 -6.98 -30.15 19.75
N ASP A 115 -5.68 -29.92 19.62
CA ASP A 115 -4.85 -29.04 20.44
C ASP A 115 -4.54 -27.68 19.76
N CYS A 116 -5.37 -27.25 18.80
CA CYS A 116 -5.09 -26.06 17.99
C CYS A 116 -5.32 -24.72 18.73
N ALA A 117 -6.16 -24.70 19.77
CA ALA A 117 -6.52 -23.46 20.47
C ALA A 117 -5.40 -22.84 21.31
N ILE A 118 -5.43 -21.52 21.45
CA ILE A 118 -4.89 -20.87 22.65
C ILE A 118 -5.79 -21.21 23.82
N ARG A 119 -5.19 -21.58 24.97
CA ARG A 119 -5.94 -21.99 26.18
C ARG A 119 -5.72 -21.02 27.33
N ASP A 120 -6.68 -20.97 28.23
CA ASP A 120 -6.54 -20.27 29.49
C ASP A 120 -5.80 -21.13 30.55
N THR A 121 -5.49 -20.56 31.69
CA THR A 121 -4.83 -21.23 32.83
C THR A 121 -5.62 -22.41 33.40
N ALA A 122 -6.92 -22.52 33.10
CA ALA A 122 -7.78 -23.66 33.46
C ALA A 122 -7.82 -24.73 32.34
N GLY A 123 -7.05 -24.57 31.26
CA GLY A 123 -7.00 -25.47 30.13
C GLY A 123 -8.18 -25.36 29.16
N LYS A 124 -9.07 -24.36 29.32
CA LYS A 124 -10.20 -24.11 28.43
C LYS A 124 -9.76 -23.27 27.22
N VAL A 125 -10.49 -23.41 26.11
CA VAL A 125 -10.30 -22.54 24.94
C VAL A 125 -10.47 -21.09 25.37
N TRP A 126 -9.48 -20.24 25.00
CA TRP A 126 -9.51 -18.83 25.27
C TRP A 126 -10.24 -18.06 24.16
N TYR A 127 -10.98 -17.02 24.54
CA TYR A 127 -11.75 -16.18 23.64
C TYR A 127 -11.40 -14.71 23.82
N ASP A 128 -11.37 -13.96 22.71
CA ASP A 128 -11.23 -12.51 22.76
C ASP A 128 -12.51 -11.81 23.28
N LYS A 129 -12.47 -10.49 23.43
CA LYS A 129 -13.61 -9.71 23.95
C LYS A 129 -14.89 -9.81 23.11
N THR A 130 -14.77 -10.25 21.84
CA THR A 130 -15.90 -10.42 20.92
C THR A 130 -16.40 -11.86 20.88
N GLY A 131 -15.84 -12.75 21.71
CA GLY A 131 -16.22 -14.15 21.81
C GLY A 131 -15.67 -15.03 20.71
N ILE A 132 -14.60 -14.62 20.04
CA ILE A 132 -13.94 -15.41 19.00
C ILE A 132 -12.71 -16.10 19.59
N ALA A 133 -12.59 -17.41 19.32
CA ALA A 133 -11.45 -18.21 19.73
C ALA A 133 -10.24 -17.96 18.83
N TRP A 134 -9.06 -18.18 19.37
CA TRP A 134 -7.79 -18.06 18.69
C TRP A 134 -7.05 -19.37 18.68
N VAL A 135 -6.36 -19.64 17.58
CA VAL A 135 -5.47 -20.78 17.44
C VAL A 135 -4.04 -20.42 17.85
N ASN A 136 -3.30 -21.40 18.33
CA ASN A 136 -1.94 -21.22 18.80
C ASN A 136 -0.96 -21.07 17.60
N PRO A 137 -0.28 -19.92 17.43
CA PRO A 137 0.67 -19.73 16.33
C PRO A 137 1.88 -20.69 16.36
N TYR A 138 2.23 -21.27 17.50
CA TYR A 138 3.30 -22.28 17.59
C TYR A 138 2.89 -23.65 17.04
N ASN A 139 1.58 -23.91 16.92
CA ASN A 139 1.10 -25.24 16.52
C ASN A 139 1.24 -25.48 15.02
N LYS A 140 2.06 -26.48 14.67
CA LYS A 140 2.31 -26.85 13.25
C LYS A 140 1.08 -27.43 12.53
N LYS A 141 0.03 -27.89 13.25
CA LYS A 141 -1.24 -28.29 12.63
C LYS A 141 -1.97 -27.06 12.08
N VAL A 142 -1.96 -25.94 12.80
CA VAL A 142 -2.49 -24.66 12.36
C VAL A 142 -1.79 -24.20 11.08
N TRP A 143 -0.46 -24.33 11.03
CA TRP A 143 0.31 -23.97 9.84
C TRP A 143 -0.08 -24.81 8.63
N ARG A 144 -0.20 -26.13 8.80
CA ARG A 144 -0.59 -27.05 7.71
C ARG A 144 -2.00 -26.73 7.18
N TYR A 145 -2.95 -26.43 8.08
CA TYR A 145 -4.29 -26.04 7.70
C TYR A 145 -4.29 -24.75 6.86
N LEU A 146 -3.63 -23.69 7.32
CA LEU A 146 -3.55 -22.43 6.57
C LEU A 146 -2.82 -22.61 5.23
N MET A 147 -1.74 -23.40 5.20
CA MET A 147 -1.03 -23.71 3.96
C MET A 147 -1.90 -24.45 2.95
N SER A 148 -2.72 -25.43 3.39
CA SER A 148 -3.60 -26.17 2.49
C SER A 148 -4.64 -25.24 1.82
N ILE A 149 -5.16 -24.27 2.54
CA ILE A 149 -6.07 -23.23 2.03
C ILE A 149 -5.36 -22.38 0.96
N VAL A 150 -4.16 -21.89 1.27
CA VAL A 150 -3.39 -21.05 0.33
C VAL A 150 -3.00 -21.84 -0.92
N GLN A 151 -2.60 -23.11 -0.78
CA GLN A 151 -2.31 -24.00 -1.90
C GLN A 151 -3.54 -24.23 -2.78
N GLU A 152 -4.72 -24.43 -2.19
CA GLU A 152 -5.97 -24.54 -2.94
C GLU A 152 -6.27 -23.27 -3.72
N LEU A 153 -6.21 -22.10 -3.07
CA LEU A 153 -6.46 -20.81 -3.71
C LEU A 153 -5.45 -20.51 -4.83
N ALA A 154 -4.18 -20.85 -4.61
CA ALA A 154 -3.14 -20.73 -5.63
C ALA A 154 -3.41 -21.62 -6.85
N LYS A 155 -3.86 -22.86 -6.65
CA LYS A 155 -4.30 -23.78 -7.74
C LYS A 155 -5.50 -23.23 -8.50
N LYS A 156 -6.44 -22.56 -7.82
CA LYS A 156 -7.60 -21.90 -8.42
C LYS A 156 -7.23 -20.59 -9.16
N GLY A 157 -6.00 -20.10 -9.03
CA GLY A 157 -5.49 -18.94 -9.77
C GLY A 157 -5.32 -17.65 -8.97
N VAL A 158 -5.51 -17.67 -7.65
CA VAL A 158 -5.16 -16.54 -6.77
C VAL A 158 -3.63 -16.44 -6.66
N ARG A 159 -3.08 -15.25 -6.84
CA ARG A 159 -1.63 -15.02 -6.86
C ARG A 159 -1.12 -14.07 -5.79
N SER A 160 -2.01 -13.35 -5.09
CA SER A 160 -1.63 -12.36 -4.08
C SER A 160 -2.46 -12.56 -2.82
N PHE A 161 -1.80 -12.53 -1.69
CA PHE A 161 -2.41 -12.77 -0.38
C PHE A 161 -2.09 -11.66 0.61
N ALA A 162 -3.06 -11.29 1.43
CA ALA A 162 -2.92 -10.42 2.59
C ALA A 162 -3.26 -11.23 3.85
N PHE A 163 -2.25 -11.70 4.56
CA PHE A 163 -2.41 -12.43 5.80
C PHE A 163 -2.71 -11.46 6.93
N ASP A 164 -3.92 -11.51 7.45
CA ASP A 164 -4.37 -10.67 8.56
C ASP A 164 -4.51 -11.50 9.85
N TYR A 165 -4.58 -10.83 10.99
CA TYR A 165 -4.49 -11.49 12.30
C TYR A 165 -3.31 -12.47 12.39
N ILE A 166 -2.23 -12.13 11.69
CA ILE A 166 -0.95 -12.84 11.75
C ILE A 166 -0.15 -12.33 12.95
N ARG A 167 -0.69 -12.57 14.11
CA ARG A 167 -0.23 -12.06 15.41
C ARG A 167 -0.86 -12.82 16.56
N PHE A 168 -0.35 -12.59 17.76
CA PHE A 168 -1.00 -13.02 19.00
C PHE A 168 -2.15 -12.07 19.38
N PRO A 169 -3.12 -12.52 20.19
CA PRO A 169 -4.23 -11.70 20.62
C PRO A 169 -3.78 -10.52 21.49
N THR A 170 -4.53 -9.41 21.40
CA THR A 170 -4.25 -8.15 22.11
C THR A 170 -5.43 -7.65 22.93
N ASP A 171 -6.60 -8.26 22.79
CA ASP A 171 -7.84 -7.85 23.45
C ASP A 171 -8.53 -9.04 24.11
N GLY A 172 -9.38 -8.75 25.09
CA GLY A 172 -9.93 -9.76 25.99
C GLY A 172 -9.08 -9.92 27.26
N ASN A 173 -9.37 -10.95 28.05
CA ASN A 173 -8.61 -11.22 29.27
C ASN A 173 -7.30 -11.96 28.95
N ILE A 174 -6.30 -11.22 28.47
CA ILE A 174 -4.98 -11.76 28.07
C ILE A 174 -4.24 -12.35 29.27
N ALA A 175 -4.49 -11.81 30.49
CA ALA A 175 -3.76 -12.23 31.69
C ALA A 175 -4.01 -13.69 32.09
N ILE A 176 -5.11 -14.30 31.63
CA ILE A 176 -5.44 -15.70 31.90
C ILE A 176 -4.96 -16.66 30.82
N ILE A 177 -4.34 -16.19 29.73
CA ILE A 177 -3.79 -17.08 28.71
C ILE A 177 -2.69 -17.94 29.35
N SER A 178 -2.75 -19.26 29.11
CA SER A 178 -1.74 -20.17 29.58
C SER A 178 -0.40 -19.85 28.93
N LEU A 179 0.61 -19.56 29.74
CA LEU A 179 1.95 -19.24 29.27
C LEU A 179 2.67 -20.45 28.69
N THR A 180 2.29 -21.67 29.06
CA THR A 180 2.91 -22.90 28.55
C THR A 180 2.73 -23.05 27.05
N ASP A 181 1.65 -22.52 26.49
CA ASP A 181 1.31 -22.64 25.07
C ASP A 181 1.83 -21.47 24.22
N VAL A 182 2.24 -20.37 24.85
CA VAL A 182 2.63 -19.12 24.17
C VAL A 182 3.93 -18.52 24.73
N TRP A 183 4.76 -19.35 25.36
CA TRP A 183 6.03 -18.95 25.94
C TRP A 183 7.12 -18.84 24.89
N GLY A 184 7.91 -17.78 24.95
CA GLY A 184 9.07 -17.56 24.11
C GLY A 184 8.96 -16.30 23.25
N ASP A 185 9.81 -16.21 22.24
CA ASP A 185 9.77 -15.13 21.25
C ASP A 185 8.56 -15.30 20.32
N ARG A 186 7.56 -14.44 20.47
CA ARG A 186 6.32 -14.51 19.68
C ARG A 186 6.49 -14.19 18.19
N HIS A 187 7.62 -13.64 17.79
CA HIS A 187 7.96 -13.46 16.38
C HIS A 187 8.28 -14.80 15.70
N GLU A 188 8.97 -15.70 16.41
CA GLU A 188 9.45 -16.97 15.85
C GLU A 188 8.37 -17.80 15.16
N PRO A 189 7.18 -18.08 15.78
CA PRO A 189 6.18 -18.88 15.12
C PRO A 189 5.56 -18.17 13.92
N ILE A 190 5.50 -16.84 13.91
CA ILE A 190 4.95 -16.06 12.80
C ILE A 190 5.92 -16.08 11.61
N ILE A 191 7.18 -15.77 11.84
CA ILE A 191 8.22 -15.80 10.81
C ILE A 191 8.38 -17.22 10.27
N GLY A 192 8.49 -18.23 11.16
CA GLY A 192 8.61 -19.62 10.74
C GLY A 192 7.42 -20.13 9.93
N PHE A 193 6.20 -19.66 10.21
CA PHE A 193 5.02 -19.96 9.38
C PHE A 193 5.16 -19.38 7.97
N LEU A 194 5.57 -18.12 7.86
CA LEU A 194 5.77 -17.45 6.57
C LEU A 194 6.92 -18.06 5.77
N GLU A 195 8.03 -18.43 6.42
CA GLU A 195 9.13 -19.16 5.78
C GLU A 195 8.67 -20.50 5.20
N GLU A 196 7.87 -21.24 5.96
CA GLU A 196 7.34 -22.53 5.52
C GLU A 196 6.33 -22.34 4.38
N MET A 197 5.52 -21.27 4.42
CA MET A 197 4.62 -20.89 3.33
C MET A 197 5.41 -20.60 2.06
N ARG A 198 6.44 -19.78 2.14
CA ARG A 198 7.32 -19.40 1.01
C ARG A 198 7.94 -20.61 0.31
N LYS A 199 8.31 -21.65 1.06
CA LYS A 199 8.88 -22.89 0.51
C LYS A 199 7.88 -23.72 -0.30
N ARG A 200 6.56 -23.56 -0.04
CA ARG A 200 5.52 -24.45 -0.56
C ARG A 200 4.65 -23.84 -1.64
N VAL A 201 4.61 -22.52 -1.74
CA VAL A 201 3.76 -21.82 -2.72
C VAL A 201 4.53 -20.66 -3.35
N ASP A 202 4.36 -20.53 -4.66
CA ASP A 202 4.88 -19.42 -5.46
C ASP A 202 3.76 -18.39 -5.68
N VAL A 203 3.61 -17.51 -4.67
CA VAL A 203 2.60 -16.44 -4.65
C VAL A 203 3.16 -15.20 -3.98
N GLU A 204 2.55 -14.04 -4.23
CA GLU A 204 2.89 -12.82 -3.50
C GLU A 204 2.33 -12.92 -2.06
N ILE A 205 3.23 -12.94 -1.09
CA ILE A 205 2.94 -13.02 0.34
C ILE A 205 2.94 -11.62 0.94
N GLY A 206 1.79 -11.15 1.40
CA GLY A 206 1.67 -9.89 2.13
C GLY A 206 1.15 -10.10 3.54
N VAL A 207 1.53 -9.23 4.46
CA VAL A 207 1.10 -9.27 5.86
C VAL A 207 0.46 -7.96 6.29
N CYS A 208 -0.69 -8.05 6.98
CA CYS A 208 -1.31 -6.91 7.64
C CYS A 208 -0.69 -6.72 9.04
N ILE A 209 -0.19 -5.54 9.31
CA ILE A 209 0.42 -5.20 10.59
C ILE A 209 -0.27 -4.01 11.25
N PHE A 210 -0.21 -3.93 12.55
CA PHE A 210 -0.66 -2.74 13.27
C PHE A 210 0.14 -1.50 12.86
N GLY A 211 -0.50 -0.33 12.81
CA GLY A 211 0.19 0.91 12.50
C GLY A 211 1.36 1.19 13.44
N TYR A 212 1.23 0.84 14.72
CA TYR A 212 2.33 0.97 15.68
C TYR A 212 3.49 0.00 15.44
N ALA A 213 3.31 -1.13 14.74
CA ALA A 213 4.39 -2.05 14.40
C ALA A 213 5.42 -1.42 13.44
N VAL A 214 5.03 -0.37 12.72
CA VAL A 214 5.98 0.43 11.92
C VAL A 214 6.97 1.17 12.81
N TRP A 215 6.52 1.64 13.97
CA TRP A 215 7.31 2.48 14.88
C TRP A 215 8.05 1.70 15.96
N TYR A 216 7.43 0.64 16.45
CA TYR A 216 7.89 -0.12 17.61
C TYR A 216 7.93 -1.62 17.29
N ASP A 217 8.78 -2.33 17.99
CA ASP A 217 8.71 -3.80 18.07
C ASP A 217 7.57 -4.19 19.01
N LEU A 218 6.50 -4.75 18.43
CA LEU A 218 5.34 -5.20 19.17
C LEU A 218 5.51 -6.67 19.62
N LYS A 219 6.34 -6.86 20.64
CA LYS A 219 6.71 -8.20 21.17
C LYS A 219 5.52 -9.02 21.60
N THR A 220 4.51 -8.37 22.18
CA THR A 220 3.30 -9.02 22.69
C THR A 220 2.47 -9.61 21.56
N GLU A 221 2.43 -8.94 20.44
CA GLU A 221 1.72 -9.33 19.21
C GLU A 221 2.56 -10.25 18.34
N GLY A 222 3.88 -10.20 18.49
CA GLY A 222 4.82 -10.86 17.61
C GLY A 222 4.99 -10.15 16.29
N GLN A 223 4.84 -8.82 16.25
CA GLN A 223 4.99 -8.00 15.05
C GLN A 223 6.22 -7.09 15.17
N GLU A 224 7.33 -7.52 14.58
CA GLU A 224 8.54 -6.73 14.37
C GLU A 224 8.78 -6.55 12.87
N LEU A 225 8.65 -5.32 12.39
CA LEU A 225 8.65 -5.02 10.97
C LEU A 225 9.92 -5.48 10.24
N SER A 226 11.09 -5.29 10.84
CA SER A 226 12.38 -5.68 10.25
C SER A 226 12.47 -7.18 9.97
N ARG A 227 11.85 -8.02 10.78
CA ARG A 227 11.88 -9.48 10.62
C ARG A 227 10.99 -9.97 9.48
N PHE A 228 9.91 -9.25 9.16
CA PHE A 228 9.07 -9.58 8.01
C PHE A 228 9.79 -9.42 6.67
N GLY A 229 10.72 -8.47 6.57
CA GLY A 229 11.38 -8.11 5.33
C GLY A 229 12.06 -9.28 4.59
N SER A 230 12.47 -10.35 5.28
CA SER A 230 13.09 -11.52 4.66
C SER A 230 12.12 -12.57 4.13
N VAL A 231 10.83 -12.49 4.52
CA VAL A 231 9.85 -13.58 4.28
C VAL A 231 8.59 -13.12 3.55
N VAL A 232 8.39 -11.81 3.34
CA VAL A 232 7.22 -11.26 2.64
C VAL A 232 7.60 -10.45 1.42
N ASP A 233 6.63 -10.26 0.51
CA ASP A 233 6.76 -9.38 -0.64
C ASP A 233 6.09 -8.03 -0.41
N VAL A 234 5.08 -7.99 0.49
CA VAL A 234 4.27 -6.80 0.76
C VAL A 234 3.98 -6.67 2.25
N VAL A 235 4.07 -5.46 2.76
CA VAL A 235 3.54 -5.10 4.07
C VAL A 235 2.35 -4.18 3.89
N TYR A 236 1.25 -4.48 4.57
CA TYR A 236 0.02 -3.69 4.63
C TYR A 236 -0.12 -3.07 6.03
N PRO A 237 0.52 -1.94 6.33
CA PRO A 237 0.36 -1.31 7.64
C PRO A 237 -1.02 -0.68 7.77
N MET A 238 -1.72 -0.98 8.86
CA MET A 238 -3.04 -0.44 9.19
C MET A 238 -2.88 0.91 9.89
N LEU A 239 -2.65 1.97 9.11
CA LEU A 239 -2.30 3.31 9.60
C LEU A 239 -3.54 4.16 9.98
N TYR A 240 -4.63 3.53 10.40
CA TYR A 240 -5.88 4.23 10.71
C TYR A 240 -5.68 5.32 11.77
N PRO A 241 -5.94 6.61 11.49
CA PRO A 241 -5.76 7.69 12.45
C PRO A 241 -6.51 7.48 13.76
N SER A 242 -7.68 6.82 13.71
CA SER A 242 -8.47 6.46 14.89
C SER A 242 -7.79 5.45 15.83
N HIS A 243 -6.81 4.70 15.36
CA HIS A 243 -6.09 3.68 16.13
C HIS A 243 -4.77 4.20 16.71
N PHE A 244 -4.35 5.41 16.33
CA PHE A 244 -3.24 6.09 16.97
C PHE A 244 -3.70 6.93 18.15
N HIS A 245 -2.89 6.97 19.21
CA HIS A 245 -3.18 7.81 20.37
C HIS A 245 -3.44 9.26 19.93
N PRO A 246 -4.41 9.99 20.48
CA PRO A 246 -4.76 11.35 20.05
C PRO A 246 -3.60 12.36 20.07
N ARG A 247 -2.58 12.13 20.91
CA ARG A 247 -1.36 12.96 20.95
C ARG A 247 -0.32 12.60 19.88
N PHE A 248 -0.49 11.49 19.18
CA PHE A 248 0.42 11.12 18.09
C PHE A 248 0.19 12.06 16.91
N LYS A 249 1.21 12.84 16.56
CA LYS A 249 1.14 13.90 15.53
C LYS A 249 0.07 14.98 15.82
N LYS A 250 -0.14 15.33 17.10
CA LYS A 250 -1.23 16.24 17.53
C LYS A 250 -1.04 17.72 17.13
N GLU A 251 0.13 18.13 16.73
CA GLU A 251 0.53 19.57 16.61
C GLU A 251 -0.18 20.31 15.47
N ILE A 252 -1.07 19.64 14.71
CA ILE A 252 -1.63 20.15 13.48
C ILE A 252 -3.12 19.79 13.44
N CYS A 253 -3.94 20.50 12.61
CA CYS A 253 -5.34 20.16 12.42
C CYS A 253 -5.49 18.71 11.87
N GLU A 254 -6.70 18.13 11.96
CA GLU A 254 -6.95 16.73 11.61
C GLU A 254 -6.46 16.36 10.20
N TYR A 255 -6.67 17.23 9.22
CA TYR A 255 -6.19 17.01 7.85
C TYR A 255 -4.68 16.74 7.81
N TRP A 256 -3.88 17.64 8.39
CA TRP A 256 -2.41 17.49 8.40
C TRP A 256 -1.93 16.39 9.33
N ARG A 257 -2.64 16.14 10.43
CA ARG A 257 -2.36 14.98 11.29
C ARG A 257 -2.49 13.69 10.50
N ASN A 258 -3.55 13.53 9.74
CA ASN A 258 -3.79 12.36 8.92
C ASN A 258 -2.72 12.21 7.83
N TYR A 259 -2.38 13.29 7.14
CA TYR A 259 -1.29 13.32 6.17
C TYR A 259 0.04 12.85 6.79
N TRP A 260 0.46 13.41 7.92
CA TRP A 260 1.75 13.10 8.55
C TRP A 260 1.79 11.72 9.21
N ILE A 261 0.67 11.17 9.66
CA ILE A 261 0.59 9.77 10.10
C ILE A 261 1.03 8.85 8.95
N TYR A 262 0.50 9.07 7.75
CA TYR A 262 0.82 8.21 6.60
C TYR A 262 2.21 8.50 6.05
N PHE A 263 2.54 9.76 5.82
CA PHE A 263 3.84 10.13 5.28
C PHE A 263 4.99 9.57 6.12
N ASP A 264 5.03 9.90 7.40
CA ASP A 264 6.11 9.50 8.27
C ASP A 264 6.13 7.99 8.54
N SER A 265 4.95 7.33 8.58
CA SER A 265 4.91 5.87 8.78
C SER A 265 5.41 5.11 7.56
N VAL A 266 5.12 5.55 6.34
CA VAL A 266 5.64 4.94 5.13
C VAL A 266 7.16 5.14 5.04
N GLU A 267 7.65 6.35 5.29
CA GLU A 267 9.08 6.66 5.38
C GLU A 267 9.79 5.77 6.42
N GLU A 268 9.18 5.60 7.60
CA GLU A 268 9.75 4.75 8.66
C GLU A 268 9.74 3.28 8.28
N ALA A 269 8.71 2.81 7.58
CA ALA A 269 8.65 1.44 7.08
C ALA A 269 9.77 1.16 6.07
N PHE A 270 10.03 2.05 5.13
CA PHE A 270 11.12 1.90 4.16
C PHE A 270 12.52 1.87 4.79
N LYS A 271 12.72 2.53 5.94
CA LYS A 271 14.00 2.44 6.67
C LYS A 271 14.26 1.06 7.27
N LYS A 272 13.21 0.30 7.55
CA LYS A 272 13.27 -1.01 8.24
C LYS A 272 13.16 -2.20 7.30
N LEU A 273 12.66 -1.98 6.08
CA LEU A 273 12.40 -3.03 5.10
C LEU A 273 13.45 -3.03 3.98
N PRO A 274 13.77 -4.21 3.41
CA PRO A 274 14.51 -4.30 2.16
C PRO A 274 13.77 -3.61 1.00
N GLN A 275 14.53 -3.09 0.04
CA GLN A 275 13.98 -2.33 -1.12
C GLN A 275 13.00 -3.12 -2.00
N ASN A 276 13.06 -4.44 -1.97
CA ASN A 276 12.17 -5.31 -2.75
C ASN A 276 10.82 -5.57 -2.07
N VAL A 277 10.64 -5.15 -0.82
CA VAL A 277 9.38 -5.30 -0.08
C VAL A 277 8.52 -4.07 -0.28
N LYS A 278 7.33 -4.27 -0.80
CA LYS A 278 6.35 -3.19 -1.04
C LYS A 278 5.68 -2.75 0.25
N VAL A 279 5.41 -1.45 0.35
CA VAL A 279 4.64 -0.85 1.45
C VAL A 279 3.34 -0.29 0.89
N ILE A 280 2.21 -0.92 1.27
CA ILE A 280 0.87 -0.57 0.78
C ILE A 280 -0.05 -0.34 1.99
N PRO A 281 -0.12 0.86 2.56
CA PRO A 281 -0.93 1.10 3.74
C PRO A 281 -2.43 0.94 3.49
N PHE A 282 -3.14 0.43 4.51
CA PHE A 282 -4.59 0.53 4.58
C PHE A 282 -5.01 1.92 5.03
N ILE A 283 -5.90 2.54 4.24
CA ILE A 283 -6.50 3.86 4.46
C ILE A 283 -7.78 3.70 5.29
N GLN A 284 -8.00 4.53 6.29
CA GLN A 284 -9.24 4.55 7.05
C GLN A 284 -10.37 5.12 6.22
N GLY A 285 -11.20 4.24 5.65
CA GLY A 285 -12.40 4.58 4.90
C GLY A 285 -13.69 4.43 5.72
N PHE A 286 -13.66 4.71 7.02
CA PHE A 286 -14.78 4.58 7.94
C PHE A 286 -14.77 5.69 9.00
N ASP A 287 -15.99 6.03 9.48
CA ASP A 287 -16.19 7.07 10.48
C ASP A 287 -16.00 6.50 11.91
N LEU A 288 -14.78 6.70 12.44
CA LEU A 288 -14.46 6.38 13.84
C LEU A 288 -13.46 7.41 14.37
N TYR A 289 -13.88 8.15 15.42
CA TYR A 289 -13.09 9.22 16.04
C TYR A 289 -12.59 10.27 15.02
N VAL A 290 -13.46 10.67 14.10
CA VAL A 290 -13.23 11.63 13.02
C VAL A 290 -14.03 12.91 13.34
N GLU A 291 -13.42 14.09 13.21
CA GLU A 291 -14.11 15.37 13.38
C GLU A 291 -15.11 15.60 12.25
N GLU A 292 -14.68 15.35 11.00
CA GLU A 292 -15.53 15.44 9.82
C GLU A 292 -15.17 14.34 8.80
N TYR A 293 -15.99 13.30 8.72
CA TYR A 293 -15.77 12.20 7.80
C TYR A 293 -16.24 12.55 6.38
N ASN A 294 -15.31 13.05 5.58
CA ASN A 294 -15.55 13.50 4.21
C ASN A 294 -14.41 13.06 3.26
N ASP A 295 -14.45 13.55 2.02
CA ASP A 295 -13.44 13.30 1.01
C ASP A 295 -12.05 13.80 1.43
N ASP A 296 -11.94 14.99 2.02
CA ASP A 296 -10.66 15.55 2.44
C ASP A 296 -10.00 14.75 3.56
N TYR A 297 -10.80 14.18 4.49
CA TYR A 297 -10.29 13.26 5.51
C TYR A 297 -9.57 12.06 4.89
N ILE A 298 -10.15 11.48 3.87
CA ILE A 298 -9.60 10.30 3.18
C ILE A 298 -8.43 10.71 2.29
N PHE A 299 -8.58 11.83 1.55
CA PHE A 299 -7.54 12.29 0.63
C PHE A 299 -6.25 12.69 1.32
N ALA A 300 -6.30 13.28 2.53
CA ALA A 300 -5.11 13.61 3.31
C ALA A 300 -4.24 12.37 3.61
N GLN A 301 -4.87 11.24 3.93
CA GLN A 301 -4.20 9.96 4.17
C GLN A 301 -3.54 9.44 2.89
N ILE A 302 -4.28 9.45 1.78
CA ILE A 302 -3.78 9.02 0.46
C ILE A 302 -2.61 9.90 0.03
N LEU A 303 -2.75 11.22 0.16
CA LEU A 303 -1.69 12.17 -0.20
C LEU A 303 -0.41 11.96 0.62
N GLY A 304 -0.55 11.70 1.93
CA GLY A 304 0.58 11.37 2.79
C GLY A 304 1.32 10.12 2.31
N ALA A 305 0.59 9.03 2.04
CA ALA A 305 1.17 7.79 1.51
C ALA A 305 1.84 7.99 0.14
N MET A 306 1.18 8.70 -0.79
CA MET A 306 1.73 8.98 -2.12
C MET A 306 2.99 9.85 -2.05
N ASN A 307 3.05 10.82 -1.16
CA ASN A 307 4.20 11.72 -1.03
C ASN A 307 5.41 11.04 -0.39
N ALA A 308 5.19 9.99 0.39
CA ALA A 308 6.23 9.13 0.94
C ALA A 308 6.61 7.95 0.02
N ASP A 309 6.15 7.97 -1.24
CA ASP A 309 6.46 6.97 -2.27
C ASP A 309 5.99 5.54 -1.93
N ALA A 310 4.88 5.41 -1.19
CA ALA A 310 4.25 4.11 -1.02
C ALA A 310 4.01 3.42 -2.37
N ASP A 311 4.09 2.10 -2.42
CA ASP A 311 3.82 1.30 -3.63
C ASP A 311 2.33 1.26 -4.01
N GLY A 312 1.48 1.76 -3.14
CA GLY A 312 0.04 1.84 -3.33
C GLY A 312 -0.71 2.15 -2.05
N ILE A 313 -2.02 2.07 -2.14
CA ILE A 313 -2.95 2.20 -1.01
C ILE A 313 -4.10 1.21 -1.16
N VAL A 314 -4.70 0.81 -0.05
CA VAL A 314 -5.98 0.10 -0.04
C VAL A 314 -6.93 0.78 0.94
N ILE A 315 -8.09 1.24 0.47
CA ILE A 315 -9.09 1.82 1.37
C ILE A 315 -9.84 0.68 2.07
N TRP A 316 -9.82 0.73 3.39
CA TRP A 316 -10.54 -0.22 4.24
C TRP A 316 -11.85 0.37 4.74
N ASN A 317 -12.95 -0.33 4.47
CA ASN A 317 -14.25 -0.10 5.08
C ASN A 317 -14.94 -1.45 5.30
N ALA A 318 -15.18 -1.84 6.55
CA ALA A 318 -15.75 -3.14 6.90
C ALA A 318 -17.12 -3.42 6.25
N ALA A 319 -17.92 -2.38 6.01
CA ALA A 319 -19.19 -2.47 5.29
C ALA A 319 -19.03 -2.41 3.76
N SER A 320 -17.81 -2.18 3.26
CA SER A 320 -17.51 -1.93 1.85
C SER A 320 -18.31 -0.75 1.26
N ASN A 321 -18.52 0.31 2.07
CA ASN A 321 -19.17 1.54 1.65
C ASN A 321 -18.11 2.59 1.28
N TYR A 322 -18.04 2.96 0.00
CA TYR A 322 -17.01 3.83 -0.56
C TYR A 322 -17.56 5.17 -1.06
N THR A 323 -18.78 5.55 -0.68
CA THR A 323 -19.42 6.79 -1.16
C THR A 323 -18.54 8.02 -0.95
N ASN A 324 -17.93 8.15 0.24
CA ASN A 324 -17.02 9.26 0.56
C ASN A 324 -15.58 9.04 0.07
N SER A 325 -15.23 7.84 -0.38
CA SER A 325 -13.84 7.50 -0.75
C SER A 325 -13.57 7.62 -2.24
N LEU A 326 -14.61 7.52 -3.07
CA LEU A 326 -14.47 7.54 -4.53
C LEU A 326 -13.93 8.87 -5.06
N PRO A 327 -14.40 10.05 -4.59
CA PRO A 327 -13.81 11.31 -4.99
C PRO A 327 -12.32 11.38 -4.67
N SER A 328 -11.91 10.90 -3.50
CA SER A 328 -10.50 10.86 -3.09
C SER A 328 -9.65 9.96 -4.00
N LEU A 329 -10.17 8.81 -4.43
CA LEU A 329 -9.49 7.92 -5.38
C LEU A 329 -9.34 8.58 -6.75
N ALA A 330 -10.38 9.28 -7.23
CA ALA A 330 -10.32 10.04 -8.47
C ALA A 330 -9.27 11.17 -8.40
N ARG A 331 -9.22 11.91 -7.27
CA ARG A 331 -8.20 12.94 -7.01
C ARG A 331 -6.80 12.34 -7.01
N ALA A 332 -6.61 11.19 -6.36
CA ALA A 332 -5.34 10.48 -6.30
C ALA A 332 -4.87 10.01 -7.69
N HIS A 333 -5.79 9.45 -8.49
CA HIS A 333 -5.51 9.04 -9.86
C HIS A 333 -5.07 10.23 -10.72
N ASN A 334 -5.81 11.33 -10.70
CA ASN A 334 -5.47 12.54 -11.44
C ASN A 334 -4.12 13.12 -11.02
N LEU A 335 -3.81 13.12 -9.71
CA LEU A 335 -2.52 13.57 -9.20
C LEU A 335 -1.37 12.66 -9.65
N ALA A 336 -1.56 11.34 -9.66
CA ALA A 336 -0.57 10.39 -10.13
C ALA A 336 -0.28 10.58 -11.63
N GLN A 337 -1.32 10.76 -12.45
CA GLN A 337 -1.19 11.08 -13.88
C GLN A 337 -0.44 12.39 -14.10
N TYR A 338 -0.80 13.44 -13.39
CA TYR A 338 -0.12 14.74 -13.49
C TYR A 338 1.37 14.63 -13.14
N ARG A 339 1.72 13.95 -12.06
CA ARG A 339 3.13 13.72 -11.65
C ARG A 339 3.90 12.93 -12.71
N TYR A 340 3.30 11.89 -13.27
CA TYR A 340 3.92 11.10 -14.34
C TYR A 340 4.25 11.96 -15.56
N VAL A 341 3.30 12.80 -16.01
CA VAL A 341 3.51 13.71 -17.16
C VAL A 341 4.62 14.72 -16.84
N GLN A 342 4.60 15.34 -15.65
CA GLN A 342 5.63 16.32 -15.25
C GLN A 342 7.02 15.68 -15.19
N ASN A 343 7.13 14.47 -14.65
CA ASN A 343 8.39 13.74 -14.59
C ASN A 343 8.91 13.40 -16.00
N SER A 344 8.04 12.92 -16.86
CA SER A 344 8.39 12.60 -18.25
C SER A 344 8.88 13.86 -19.02
N LEU A 345 8.23 15.01 -18.80
CA LEU A 345 8.64 16.29 -19.38
C LEU A 345 10.00 16.75 -18.81
N ASN A 346 10.22 16.59 -17.51
CA ASN A 346 11.48 16.95 -16.86
C ASN A 346 12.65 16.06 -17.32
N ILE A 347 12.43 14.77 -17.50
CA ILE A 347 13.42 13.85 -18.06
C ILE A 347 13.77 14.30 -19.48
N ARG A 348 12.77 14.52 -20.34
CA ARG A 348 12.97 14.98 -21.72
C ARG A 348 13.68 16.33 -21.78
N ARG A 349 13.37 17.25 -20.88
CA ARG A 349 14.06 18.54 -20.78
C ARG A 349 15.52 18.37 -20.38
N ARG A 350 15.86 17.47 -19.46
CA ARG A 350 17.25 17.18 -19.07
C ARG A 350 18.03 16.56 -20.23
N GLU A 351 17.44 15.63 -20.95
CA GLU A 351 18.04 15.01 -22.13
C GLU A 351 18.34 16.06 -23.21
N LEU A 352 17.39 16.96 -23.49
CA LEU A 352 17.61 18.08 -24.43
C LEU A 352 18.71 19.00 -23.96
N LEU A 353 18.72 19.37 -22.67
CA LEU A 353 19.78 20.23 -22.12
C LEU A 353 21.17 19.56 -22.23
N HIS A 354 21.25 18.26 -21.98
CA HIS A 354 22.49 17.49 -22.16
C HIS A 354 22.95 17.50 -23.61
N GLN A 355 22.04 17.25 -24.56
CA GLN A 355 22.34 17.34 -26.00
C GLN A 355 22.78 18.75 -26.39
N TYR A 356 22.15 19.81 -25.88
CA TYR A 356 22.59 21.19 -26.15
C TYR A 356 23.96 21.49 -25.53
N GLN A 357 24.30 20.97 -24.35
CA GLN A 357 25.62 21.13 -23.76
C GLN A 357 26.74 20.43 -24.58
N GLU A 358 26.42 19.32 -25.24
CA GLU A 358 27.37 18.66 -26.16
C GLU A 358 27.55 19.43 -27.49
N ILE A 359 26.49 20.10 -27.97
CA ILE A 359 26.50 20.83 -29.23
C ILE A 359 27.18 22.22 -29.11
N ILE A 360 26.99 22.93 -27.98
CA ILE A 360 27.53 24.27 -27.76
C ILE A 360 29.07 24.34 -27.92
N PRO A 361 29.89 23.41 -27.39
CA PRO A 361 31.32 23.42 -27.58
C PRO A 361 31.73 23.26 -29.03
N SER A 362 31.00 22.43 -29.80
CA SER A 362 31.27 22.21 -31.23
C SER A 362 30.92 23.41 -32.10
N LEU A 363 29.84 24.12 -31.76
CA LEU A 363 29.46 25.39 -32.40
C LEU A 363 30.46 26.51 -32.09
N SER A 364 30.93 26.61 -30.85
CA SER A 364 31.93 27.62 -30.47
C SER A 364 33.29 27.40 -31.13
N LEU A 365 33.68 26.14 -31.37
CA LEU A 365 34.87 25.78 -32.11
C LEU A 365 34.75 26.07 -33.61
N SER A 366 33.55 25.87 -34.19
CA SER A 366 33.28 26.18 -35.60
C SER A 366 33.25 27.70 -35.83
N LEU A 367 32.69 28.49 -34.94
CA LEU A 367 32.69 29.95 -35.00
C LEU A 367 34.10 30.52 -34.83
N LYS A 368 34.94 29.99 -33.96
CA LYS A 368 36.36 30.39 -33.82
C LYS A 368 37.18 30.00 -35.04
N LYS A 369 36.92 28.90 -35.71
CA LYS A 369 37.56 28.53 -36.98
C LYS A 369 37.15 29.46 -38.10
N ASN A 370 35.89 29.89 -38.18
CA ASN A 370 35.40 30.81 -39.21
C ASN A 370 35.92 32.25 -38.97
N GLN A 371 36.04 32.69 -37.71
CA GLN A 371 36.68 33.98 -37.41
C GLN A 371 38.19 34.01 -37.78
N LYS A 372 38.92 32.93 -37.56
CA LYS A 372 40.31 32.82 -38.00
C LYS A 372 40.47 32.81 -39.53
N LYS A 373 39.52 32.27 -40.30
CA LYS A 373 39.54 32.33 -41.77
C LYS A 373 39.27 33.74 -42.31
N ASN A 374 38.48 34.58 -41.62
CA ASN A 374 38.16 35.93 -42.04
C ASN A 374 39.23 36.95 -41.64
N LEU A 375 40.17 36.59 -40.75
CA LEU A 375 41.29 37.44 -40.34
C LEU A 375 42.54 37.32 -41.21
N THR A 376 42.54 36.41 -42.21
CA THR A 376 43.66 36.19 -43.13
C THR A 376 43.47 36.85 -44.48
N ASN A 377 42.42 37.68 -44.70
CA ASN A 377 42.24 38.48 -45.92
C ASN A 377 41.95 39.93 -45.55
N PRO A 378 42.97 40.86 -45.61
CA PRO A 378 42.72 42.27 -45.44
C PRO A 378 42.21 42.84 -46.74
N GLY A 379 40.93 43.13 -46.86
CA GLY A 379 40.34 43.97 -47.91
C GLY A 379 39.99 45.34 -47.35
N PRO A 380 39.84 46.38 -48.15
CA PRO A 380 40.05 47.77 -47.74
C PRO A 380 38.90 48.38 -46.97
N ASP A 381 39.27 49.39 -46.18
CA ASP A 381 38.52 50.36 -45.39
C ASP A 381 37.07 50.58 -45.75
N ASN A 382 36.20 50.40 -44.72
CA ASN A 382 34.99 51.20 -44.62
C ASN A 382 34.71 51.51 -43.14
N GLN A 383 34.76 52.78 -42.82
CA GLN A 383 34.27 53.39 -41.63
C GLN A 383 32.76 53.16 -41.50
N PHE A 384 32.31 52.60 -40.41
CA PHE A 384 30.91 52.75 -39.99
C PHE A 384 30.81 52.90 -38.47
N ASP A 385 30.05 53.91 -38.17
CA ASP A 385 29.59 54.48 -36.91
C ASP A 385 29.25 53.51 -35.76
N SER A 386 29.61 53.97 -34.57
CA SER A 386 29.17 53.53 -33.26
C SER A 386 27.69 53.89 -33.04
N GLN A 387 26.84 52.89 -32.90
CA GLN A 387 25.51 53.05 -32.25
C GLN A 387 25.29 51.99 -31.17
N PRO A 388 24.57 52.38 -30.05
CA PRO A 388 24.56 51.61 -28.83
C PRO A 388 23.61 50.41 -28.86
N SER A 389 23.98 49.40 -28.07
CA SER A 389 23.27 48.15 -27.81
C SER A 389 21.75 48.31 -27.57
N LYS A 390 20.95 47.74 -28.44
CA LYS A 390 19.52 47.55 -28.22
C LYS A 390 19.27 46.47 -27.14
N LYS A 391 18.62 46.90 -26.06
CA LYS A 391 18.10 46.03 -25.01
C LYS A 391 17.09 45.07 -25.61
N ILE A 392 17.23 43.77 -25.33
CA ILE A 392 16.26 42.69 -25.62
C ILE A 392 14.98 42.96 -24.80
N PRO A 393 13.78 42.91 -25.41
CA PRO A 393 12.52 43.12 -24.69
C PRO A 393 12.23 41.99 -23.71
N LYS A 394 11.86 42.38 -22.48
CA LYS A 394 11.40 41.48 -21.38
C LYS A 394 9.96 40.97 -21.56
N SER A 395 9.54 40.54 -22.75
CA SER A 395 8.13 40.13 -22.99
C SER A 395 7.99 38.74 -23.60
N LEU A 396 8.65 37.74 -22.96
CA LEU A 396 8.44 36.33 -23.35
C LEU A 396 8.30 35.40 -22.14
N PHE A 397 7.85 35.93 -21.00
CA PHE A 397 7.36 35.10 -19.93
C PHE A 397 5.97 35.60 -19.51
N PRO A 398 4.92 34.85 -19.68
CA PRO A 398 3.65 35.16 -19.05
C PRO A 398 3.79 34.87 -17.55
N ASP A 399 3.86 35.95 -16.75
CA ASP A 399 3.44 35.91 -15.36
C ASP A 399 1.95 35.56 -15.36
N GLN A 400 1.62 34.39 -14.89
CA GLN A 400 0.36 34.06 -14.21
C GLN A 400 0.25 32.52 -14.08
N ILE A 401 0.75 31.97 -12.98
CA ILE A 401 0.08 30.91 -12.27
C ILE A 401 0.18 31.27 -10.79
N LEU A 402 -0.81 32.02 -10.35
CA LEU A 402 -1.20 32.15 -8.96
C LEU A 402 -2.21 31.05 -8.63
N LEU A 403 -1.89 30.32 -7.55
CA LEU A 403 -2.79 29.76 -6.55
C LEU A 403 -4.07 29.06 -7.03
N TRP A 404 -4.09 27.73 -6.92
CA TRP A 404 -5.10 27.00 -6.09
C TRP A 404 -4.45 25.71 -5.57
#